data_e162514712b5134ec7f500f5955ba7e2
#
_entry.id   e162514712b5134ec7f500f5955ba7e2
#
_cell.length_a   1.000
_cell.length_b   1.000
_cell.length_c   1.000
_cell.angle_alpha   90.00
_cell.angle_beta   90.00
_cell.angle_gamma   90.00
#
_symmetry.space_group_name_H-M   'P 1'
#
loop_
_entity.id
_entity.type
_entity.pdbx_description
1 polymer ?
#
loop_
_entity_poly.entity_id
_entity_poly.type
_entity_poly.pdbx_seq_one_letter_code
_entity_poly.pdbx_strand_id
1 'polypeptide(L)'
;MRKNNIVLIGMPGAGKSTVGVVLAKKLGYRFVDSDLVIQEQYGKLLHELIQEHGVEGFWKLENDVNASLSQRRSVIATGGSVIYGSEAMEHLREIGTVVYLKLPYEEVVERLGDLNARGVTLMKGQTLRDLYEERIPLYEKYAHRVIDCHEKQLREIVHEAAAVL
;
A
#
# COMPACT_ATOMS: atom_id res chain seq x y z
N MET A 1 -9.54 5.23 -20.95
CA MET A 1 -10.35 4.30 -20.13
C MET A 1 -10.70 4.98 -18.81
N ARG A 2 -11.96 4.92 -18.37
CA ARG A 2 -12.35 5.55 -17.10
C ARG A 2 -11.79 4.75 -15.93
N LYS A 3 -11.02 5.41 -15.06
CA LYS A 3 -10.50 4.81 -13.84
C LYS A 3 -11.66 4.50 -12.89
N ASN A 4 -11.78 3.26 -12.46
CA ASN A 4 -12.89 2.83 -11.59
C ASN A 4 -12.42 2.06 -10.36
N ASN A 5 -11.12 2.07 -10.07
CA ASN A 5 -10.55 1.51 -8.85
C ASN A 5 -10.00 2.63 -7.97
N ILE A 6 -9.90 2.37 -6.67
CA ILE A 6 -9.14 3.20 -5.74
C ILE A 6 -7.98 2.34 -5.25
N VAL A 7 -6.76 2.86 -5.37
CA VAL A 7 -5.54 2.18 -4.93
C VAL A 7 -4.99 2.94 -3.73
N LEU A 8 -4.82 2.26 -2.60
CA LEU A 8 -4.31 2.85 -1.38
C LEU A 8 -2.83 2.52 -1.21
N ILE A 9 -2.00 3.56 -1.07
CA ILE A 9 -0.57 3.44 -0.81
C ILE A 9 -0.22 4.18 0.48
N GLY A 10 0.91 3.84 1.07
CA GLY A 10 1.40 4.47 2.29
C GLY A 10 2.26 3.51 3.12
N MET A 11 2.79 4.02 4.21
CA MET A 11 3.64 3.25 5.12
C MET A 11 2.90 2.04 5.70
N PRO A 12 3.62 0.97 6.06
CA PRO A 12 3.02 -0.09 6.86
C PRO A 12 2.39 0.50 8.12
N GLY A 13 1.23 0.01 8.50
CA GLY A 13 0.50 0.54 9.66
C GLY A 13 -0.31 1.81 9.40
N ALA A 14 -0.30 2.35 8.18
CA ALA A 14 -1.10 3.53 7.83
C ALA A 14 -2.61 3.28 7.82
N GLY A 15 -3.04 2.03 7.90
CA GLY A 15 -4.46 1.67 7.92
C GLY A 15 -5.06 1.38 6.55
N LYS A 16 -4.24 1.11 5.55
CA LYS A 16 -4.69 0.86 4.17
C LYS A 16 -5.74 -0.25 4.09
N SER A 17 -5.50 -1.39 4.74
CA SER A 17 -6.45 -2.50 4.71
C SER A 17 -7.74 -2.17 5.45
N THR A 18 -7.66 -1.55 6.61
CA THR A 18 -8.84 -1.14 7.40
C THR A 18 -9.67 -0.10 6.65
N VAL A 19 -9.04 0.94 6.16
CA VAL A 19 -9.69 1.97 5.34
C VAL A 19 -10.29 1.33 4.08
N GLY A 20 -9.53 0.45 3.44
CA GLY A 20 -9.94 -0.20 2.18
C GLY A 20 -11.19 -1.03 2.31
N VAL A 21 -11.30 -1.83 3.38
CA VAL A 21 -12.49 -2.66 3.63
C VAL A 21 -13.74 -1.78 3.83
N VAL A 22 -13.64 -0.77 4.69
CA VAL A 22 -14.78 0.12 4.98
C VAL A 22 -15.15 0.93 3.75
N LEU A 23 -14.16 1.44 3.03
CA LEU A 23 -14.38 2.19 1.79
C LEU A 23 -15.08 1.34 0.72
N ALA A 24 -14.66 0.09 0.56
CA ALA A 24 -15.26 -0.84 -0.40
C ALA A 24 -16.74 -1.08 -0.07
N LYS A 25 -17.05 -1.27 1.22
CA LYS A 25 -18.44 -1.42 1.66
C LYS A 25 -19.27 -0.18 1.35
N LYS A 26 -18.72 1.00 1.62
CA LYS A 26 -19.41 2.28 1.37
C LYS A 26 -19.72 2.48 -0.12
N LEU A 27 -18.82 2.07 -1.00
CA LEU A 27 -18.94 2.27 -2.44
C LEU A 27 -19.65 1.12 -3.17
N GLY A 28 -19.87 -0.01 -2.50
CA GLY A 28 -20.33 -1.22 -3.17
C GLY A 28 -19.28 -1.82 -4.09
N TYR A 29 -18.01 -1.68 -3.74
CA TYR A 29 -16.86 -2.16 -4.48
C TYR A 29 -16.31 -3.46 -3.86
N ARG A 30 -15.49 -4.16 -4.61
CA ARG A 30 -14.69 -5.26 -4.07
C ARG A 30 -13.52 -4.70 -3.27
N PHE A 31 -13.07 -5.45 -2.28
CA PHE A 31 -11.81 -5.18 -1.59
C PHE A 31 -10.75 -6.18 -2.03
N VAL A 32 -9.57 -5.69 -2.39
CA VAL A 32 -8.42 -6.51 -2.77
C VAL A 32 -7.22 -6.08 -1.95
N ASP A 33 -6.62 -7.03 -1.24
CA ASP A 33 -5.35 -6.83 -0.54
C ASP A 33 -4.25 -7.47 -1.40
N SER A 34 -3.36 -6.64 -1.96
CA SER A 34 -2.33 -7.16 -2.86
C SER A 34 -1.30 -8.05 -2.16
N ASP A 35 -1.08 -7.87 -0.86
CA ASP A 35 -0.22 -8.76 -0.08
C ASP A 35 -0.80 -10.17 -0.01
N LEU A 36 -2.12 -10.29 0.13
CA LEU A 36 -2.79 -11.60 0.09
C LEU A 36 -2.72 -12.23 -1.30
N VAL A 37 -2.80 -11.43 -2.37
CA VAL A 37 -2.63 -11.94 -3.74
C VAL A 37 -1.24 -12.52 -3.92
N ILE A 38 -0.21 -11.82 -3.43
CA ILE A 38 1.18 -12.32 -3.47
C ILE A 38 1.30 -13.65 -2.73
N GLN A 39 0.78 -13.72 -1.51
CA GLN A 39 0.84 -14.92 -0.68
C GLN A 39 0.10 -16.10 -1.32
N GLU A 40 -1.05 -15.86 -1.91
CA GLU A 40 -1.82 -16.87 -2.63
C GLU A 40 -1.05 -17.38 -3.85
N GLN A 41 -0.47 -16.49 -4.63
CA GLN A 41 0.24 -16.87 -5.86
C GLN A 41 1.49 -17.71 -5.58
N TYR A 42 2.23 -17.41 -4.53
CA TYR A 42 3.48 -18.09 -4.20
C TYR A 42 3.33 -19.16 -3.11
N GLY A 43 2.15 -19.27 -2.49
CA GLY A 43 1.90 -20.27 -1.45
C GLY A 43 2.71 -20.10 -0.18
N LYS A 44 3.15 -18.89 0.12
CA LYS A 44 4.02 -18.56 1.27
C LYS A 44 3.62 -17.21 1.87
N LEU A 45 3.96 -17.01 3.14
CA LEU A 45 3.79 -15.74 3.82
C LEU A 45 4.82 -14.73 3.33
N LEU A 46 4.52 -13.44 3.46
CA LEU A 46 5.43 -12.39 3.01
C LEU A 46 6.82 -12.50 3.63
N HIS A 47 6.91 -12.73 4.94
CA HIS A 47 8.21 -12.83 5.61
C HIS A 47 9.03 -14.03 5.10
N GLU A 48 8.39 -15.13 4.72
CA GLU A 48 9.04 -16.27 4.10
C GLU A 48 9.60 -15.93 2.72
N LEU A 49 8.83 -15.18 1.93
CA LEU A 49 9.26 -14.72 0.60
C LEU A 49 10.44 -13.75 0.70
N ILE A 50 10.40 -12.83 1.67
CA ILE A 50 11.51 -11.89 1.91
C ILE A 50 12.76 -12.66 2.35
N GLN A 51 12.62 -13.64 3.22
CA GLN A 51 13.73 -14.46 3.69
C GLN A 51 14.34 -15.28 2.56
N GLU A 52 13.53 -15.85 1.68
CA GLU A 52 13.97 -16.69 0.57
C GLU A 52 14.60 -15.89 -0.58
N HIS A 53 14.01 -14.75 -0.95
CA HIS A 53 14.41 -13.97 -2.11
C HIS A 53 15.22 -12.72 -1.80
N GLY A 54 15.33 -12.35 -0.53
CA GLY A 54 15.91 -11.08 -0.11
C GLY A 54 14.95 -9.91 -0.38
N VAL A 55 15.35 -8.72 0.07
CA VAL A 55 14.52 -7.52 -0.07
C VAL A 55 14.27 -7.17 -1.53
N GLU A 56 15.34 -7.11 -2.34
CA GLU A 56 15.21 -6.77 -3.77
C GLU A 56 14.46 -7.83 -4.56
N GLY A 57 14.67 -9.11 -4.26
CA GLY A 57 13.92 -10.20 -4.86
C GLY A 57 12.44 -10.13 -4.54
N PHE A 58 12.09 -9.82 -3.30
CA PHE A 58 10.70 -9.61 -2.90
C PHE A 58 10.07 -8.40 -3.63
N TRP A 59 10.79 -7.30 -3.76
CA TRP A 59 10.28 -6.13 -4.50
C TRP A 59 9.96 -6.49 -5.96
N LYS A 60 10.74 -7.37 -6.56
CA LYS A 60 10.46 -7.85 -7.92
C LYS A 60 9.17 -8.67 -7.98
N LEU A 61 8.97 -9.58 -7.05
CA LEU A 61 7.73 -10.36 -6.96
C LEU A 61 6.52 -9.44 -6.75
N GLU A 62 6.65 -8.47 -5.85
CA GLU A 62 5.62 -7.49 -5.57
C GLU A 62 5.29 -6.65 -6.81
N ASN A 63 6.30 -6.20 -7.52
CA ASN A 63 6.12 -5.46 -8.78
C ASN A 63 5.36 -6.30 -9.81
N ASP A 64 5.76 -7.54 -10.02
CA ASP A 64 5.15 -8.41 -11.02
C ASP A 64 3.68 -8.68 -10.71
N VAL A 65 3.36 -8.95 -9.45
CA VAL A 65 1.99 -9.22 -9.03
C VAL A 65 1.12 -7.96 -9.19
N ASN A 66 1.58 -6.82 -8.71
CA ASN A 66 0.79 -5.58 -8.79
C ASN A 66 0.64 -5.09 -10.22
N ALA A 67 1.66 -5.28 -11.07
CA ALA A 67 1.58 -4.93 -12.49
C ALA A 67 0.58 -5.80 -13.26
N SER A 68 0.23 -6.97 -12.74
CA SER A 68 -0.70 -7.91 -13.37
C SER A 68 -2.16 -7.79 -12.89
N LEU A 69 -2.44 -6.93 -11.91
CA LEU A 69 -3.79 -6.78 -11.38
C LEU A 69 -4.75 -6.22 -12.44
N SER A 70 -5.91 -6.86 -12.59
CA SER A 70 -6.91 -6.49 -13.61
C SER A 70 -8.28 -6.17 -12.99
N GLN A 71 -8.30 -5.75 -11.76
CA GLN A 71 -9.51 -5.46 -11.00
C GLN A 71 -10.32 -4.31 -11.58
N ARG A 72 -11.63 -4.37 -11.38
CA ARG A 72 -12.59 -3.30 -11.70
C ARG A 72 -13.49 -3.06 -10.51
N ARG A 73 -13.88 -1.82 -10.29
CA ARG A 73 -14.77 -1.42 -9.18
C ARG A 73 -14.26 -2.01 -7.86
N SER A 74 -12.97 -1.80 -7.60
CA SER A 74 -12.30 -2.37 -6.44
C SER A 74 -11.54 -1.31 -5.68
N VAL A 75 -11.42 -1.52 -4.38
CA VAL A 75 -10.46 -0.81 -3.54
C VAL A 75 -9.28 -1.76 -3.35
N ILE A 76 -8.10 -1.36 -3.79
CA ILE A 76 -6.88 -2.16 -3.73
C ILE A 76 -5.98 -1.58 -2.66
N ALA A 77 -5.77 -2.32 -1.57
CA ALA A 77 -4.78 -1.98 -0.56
C ALA A 77 -3.46 -2.65 -0.93
N THR A 78 -2.39 -1.87 -0.99
CA THR A 78 -1.07 -2.35 -1.39
C THR A 78 -0.14 -2.49 -0.19
N GLY A 79 0.95 -3.22 -0.38
CA GLY A 79 2.04 -3.26 0.61
C GLY A 79 2.82 -1.95 0.62
N GLY A 80 3.51 -1.67 1.73
CA GLY A 80 4.26 -0.43 1.90
C GLY A 80 5.39 -0.24 0.89
N SER A 81 5.95 -1.32 0.36
CA SER A 81 7.07 -1.28 -0.59
C SER A 81 6.64 -1.29 -2.07
N VAL A 82 5.36 -1.24 -2.38
CA VAL A 82 4.87 -1.28 -3.77
C VAL A 82 5.49 -0.18 -4.63
N ILE A 83 5.82 0.95 -4.03
CA ILE A 83 6.37 2.13 -4.72
C ILE A 83 7.77 1.92 -5.29
N TYR A 84 8.45 0.84 -4.93
CA TYR A 84 9.73 0.49 -5.54
C TYR A 84 9.56 -0.16 -6.91
N GLY A 85 8.36 -0.62 -7.25
CA GLY A 85 8.05 -1.19 -8.56
C GLY A 85 7.47 -0.14 -9.50
N SER A 86 8.29 0.41 -10.40
CA SER A 86 7.83 1.45 -11.35
C SER A 86 6.73 0.93 -12.29
N GLU A 87 6.88 -0.29 -12.78
CA GLU A 87 5.87 -0.90 -13.66
C GLU A 87 4.54 -1.12 -12.93
N ALA A 88 4.61 -1.59 -11.68
CA ALA A 88 3.44 -1.76 -10.85
C ALA A 88 2.72 -0.42 -10.63
N MET A 89 3.47 0.62 -10.27
CA MET A 89 2.87 1.91 -9.99
C MET A 89 2.28 2.57 -11.24
N GLU A 90 2.94 2.46 -12.38
CA GLU A 90 2.38 2.96 -13.64
C GLU A 90 1.07 2.24 -13.97
N HIS A 91 1.04 0.92 -13.84
CA HIS A 91 -0.16 0.13 -14.07
C HIS A 91 -1.29 0.49 -13.11
N LEU A 92 -1.00 0.59 -11.81
CA LEU A 92 -2.00 0.97 -10.80
C LEU A 92 -2.57 2.37 -11.06
N ARG A 93 -1.74 3.29 -11.52
CA ARG A 93 -2.18 4.63 -11.92
C ARG A 93 -3.10 4.62 -13.14
N GLU A 94 -2.93 3.67 -14.03
CA GLU A 94 -3.78 3.52 -15.22
C GLU A 94 -5.16 2.95 -14.85
N ILE A 95 -5.18 1.94 -13.99
CA ILE A 95 -6.43 1.24 -13.65
C ILE A 95 -7.23 1.89 -12.54
N GLY A 96 -6.65 2.84 -11.81
CA GLY A 96 -7.33 3.45 -10.67
C GLY A 96 -6.82 4.83 -10.29
N THR A 97 -7.43 5.39 -9.28
CA THR A 97 -6.96 6.61 -8.61
C THR A 97 -6.11 6.20 -7.42
N VAL A 98 -4.83 6.58 -7.44
CA VAL A 98 -3.89 6.25 -6.38
C VAL A 98 -3.99 7.30 -5.27
N VAL A 99 -4.28 6.84 -4.07
CA VAL A 99 -4.46 7.66 -2.87
C VAL A 99 -3.39 7.31 -1.85
N TYR A 100 -2.59 8.29 -1.47
CA TYR A 100 -1.58 8.13 -0.43
C TYR A 100 -2.18 8.50 0.92
N LEU A 101 -2.19 7.53 1.84
CA LEU A 101 -2.60 7.74 3.23
C LEU A 101 -1.36 8.14 4.03
N LYS A 102 -1.21 9.45 4.27
CA LYS A 102 -0.01 10.02 4.89
C LYS A 102 -0.15 10.08 6.40
N LEU A 103 0.89 9.61 7.10
CA LEU A 103 1.01 9.71 8.56
C LEU A 103 2.31 10.39 8.95
N PRO A 104 2.35 11.16 10.06
CA PRO A 104 3.61 11.61 10.63
C PRO A 104 4.47 10.43 11.09
N TYR A 105 5.79 10.62 11.08
CA TYR A 105 6.74 9.57 11.48
C TYR A 105 6.44 8.99 12.87
N GLU A 106 6.11 9.84 13.82
CA GLU A 106 5.82 9.44 15.21
C GLU A 106 4.63 8.48 15.29
N GLU A 107 3.60 8.71 14.50
CA GLU A 107 2.45 7.80 14.44
C GLU A 107 2.79 6.47 13.77
N VAL A 108 3.66 6.49 12.76
CA VAL A 108 4.15 5.26 12.12
C VAL A 108 4.91 4.41 13.13
N VAL A 109 5.80 5.02 13.91
CA VAL A 109 6.56 4.32 14.98
C VAL A 109 5.60 3.68 15.98
N GLU A 110 4.63 4.43 16.45
CA GLU A 110 3.66 3.95 17.43
C GLU A 110 2.86 2.75 16.92
N ARG A 111 2.43 2.79 15.67
CA ARG A 111 1.59 1.74 15.08
C ARG A 111 2.35 0.47 14.68
N LEU A 112 3.63 0.58 14.31
CA LEU A 112 4.38 -0.57 13.82
C LEU A 112 4.81 -1.55 14.90
N GLY A 113 5.21 -1.07 16.08
CA GLY A 113 5.69 -1.96 17.14
C GLY A 113 6.84 -2.85 16.69
N ASP A 114 6.57 -4.14 16.44
CA ASP A 114 7.58 -5.08 15.94
C ASP A 114 7.60 -5.07 14.40
N LEU A 115 8.71 -4.55 13.84
CA LEU A 115 8.91 -4.44 12.40
C LEU A 115 8.98 -5.79 11.70
N ASN A 116 9.59 -6.78 12.32
CA ASN A 116 9.76 -8.12 11.73
C ASN A 116 8.43 -8.84 11.57
N ALA A 117 7.53 -8.69 12.55
CA ALA A 117 6.21 -9.31 12.51
C ALA A 117 5.30 -8.73 11.43
N ARG A 118 5.62 -7.53 10.92
CA ARG A 118 4.80 -6.83 9.93
C ARG A 118 5.31 -6.95 8.49
N GLY A 119 6.36 -7.73 8.25
CA GLY A 119 6.91 -7.92 6.92
C GLY A 119 7.48 -6.65 6.30
N VAL A 120 8.00 -5.73 7.11
CA VAL A 120 8.60 -4.49 6.64
C VAL A 120 9.95 -4.79 6.01
N THR A 121 10.17 -4.33 4.77
CA THR A 121 11.42 -4.53 4.05
C THR A 121 12.42 -3.42 4.41
N LEU A 122 13.46 -3.80 5.18
CA LEU A 122 14.56 -2.91 5.55
C LEU A 122 15.86 -3.44 4.94
N MET A 123 16.62 -2.54 4.33
CA MET A 123 17.98 -2.86 3.88
C MET A 123 18.90 -2.94 5.12
N LYS A 124 20.00 -3.71 4.99
CA LYS A 124 20.95 -3.87 6.08
C LYS A 124 21.46 -2.52 6.58
N GLY A 125 21.31 -2.28 7.89
CA GLY A 125 21.72 -1.05 8.53
C GLY A 125 20.74 0.12 8.40
N GLN A 126 19.63 -0.08 7.72
CA GLN A 126 18.59 0.95 7.55
C GLN A 126 17.70 1.03 8.80
N THR A 127 17.45 2.25 9.28
CA THR A 127 16.50 2.50 10.37
C THR A 127 15.10 2.74 9.81
N LEU A 128 14.08 2.70 10.69
CA LEU A 128 12.73 3.05 10.28
C LEU A 128 12.63 4.49 9.78
N ARG A 129 13.37 5.42 10.41
CA ARG A 129 13.40 6.82 9.94
C ARG A 129 14.00 6.93 8.54
N ASP A 130 15.09 6.21 8.27
CA ASP A 130 15.68 6.18 6.93
C ASP A 130 14.68 5.66 5.91
N LEU A 131 13.95 4.61 6.24
CA LEU A 131 12.92 4.03 5.40
C LEU A 131 11.78 5.03 5.13
N TYR A 132 11.32 5.68 6.19
CA TYR A 132 10.25 6.69 6.09
C TYR A 132 10.66 7.84 5.16
N GLU A 133 11.85 8.40 5.37
CA GLU A 133 12.36 9.51 4.55
C GLU A 133 12.59 9.11 3.09
N GLU A 134 13.02 7.89 2.84
CA GLU A 134 13.20 7.36 1.49
C GLU A 134 11.86 7.18 0.76
N ARG A 135 10.85 6.66 1.46
CA ARG A 135 9.57 6.30 0.85
C ARG A 135 8.62 7.47 0.61
N ILE A 136 8.66 8.50 1.45
CA ILE A 136 7.75 9.65 1.33
C ILE A 136 7.76 10.28 -0.06
N PRO A 137 8.94 10.63 -0.63
CA PRO A 137 8.97 11.21 -1.97
C PRO A 137 8.37 10.30 -3.04
N LEU A 138 8.52 8.99 -2.87
CA LEU A 138 7.97 8.01 -3.82
C LEU A 138 6.45 7.90 -3.70
N TYR A 139 5.90 7.89 -2.48
CA TYR A 139 4.46 7.92 -2.31
C TYR A 139 3.86 9.17 -2.93
N GLU A 140 4.46 10.33 -2.69
CA GLU A 140 3.99 11.60 -3.25
C GLU A 140 4.10 11.64 -4.77
N LYS A 141 5.15 11.05 -5.33
CA LYS A 141 5.36 10.97 -6.78
C LYS A 141 4.24 10.22 -7.49
N TYR A 142 3.82 9.09 -6.92
CA TYR A 142 2.84 8.21 -7.58
C TYR A 142 1.39 8.50 -7.22
N ALA A 143 1.14 9.25 -6.16
CA ALA A 143 -0.22 9.54 -5.73
C ALA A 143 -0.93 10.53 -6.65
N HIS A 144 -2.21 10.27 -6.93
CA HIS A 144 -3.10 11.27 -7.54
C HIS A 144 -3.69 12.18 -6.48
N ARG A 145 -3.87 11.65 -5.26
CA ARG A 145 -4.41 12.37 -4.11
C ARG A 145 -3.66 11.98 -2.85
N VAL A 146 -3.50 12.91 -1.94
CA VAL A 146 -2.88 12.68 -0.63
C VAL A 146 -3.94 12.98 0.44
N ILE A 147 -4.15 12.06 1.35
CA ILE A 147 -4.99 12.27 2.53
C ILE A 147 -4.08 12.29 3.74
N ASP A 148 -4.04 13.45 4.43
CA ASP A 148 -3.35 13.55 5.70
C ASP A 148 -4.22 12.91 6.78
N CYS A 149 -3.77 11.76 7.28
CA CYS A 149 -4.52 10.97 8.26
C CYS A 149 -4.22 11.35 9.70
N HIS A 150 -3.36 12.37 9.93
CA HIS A 150 -3.02 12.82 11.27
C HIS A 150 -4.26 13.35 12.00
N GLU A 151 -4.49 12.83 13.21
CA GLU A 151 -5.63 13.23 14.06
C GLU A 151 -7.03 13.02 13.43
N LYS A 152 -7.11 12.18 12.39
CA LYS A 152 -8.39 11.84 11.77
C LYS A 152 -8.88 10.46 12.19
N GLN A 153 -10.19 10.35 12.36
CA GLN A 153 -10.85 9.07 12.60
C GLN A 153 -11.05 8.32 11.29
N LEU A 154 -11.21 7.01 11.39
CA LEU A 154 -11.41 6.13 10.24
C LEU A 154 -12.51 6.64 9.30
N ARG A 155 -13.67 7.03 9.84
CA ARG A 155 -14.79 7.49 9.00
C ARG A 155 -14.47 8.77 8.22
N GLU A 156 -13.65 9.66 8.79
CA GLU A 156 -13.23 10.90 8.11
C GLU A 156 -12.33 10.57 6.92
N ILE A 157 -11.37 9.65 7.13
CA ILE A 157 -10.47 9.18 6.08
C ILE A 157 -11.26 8.49 4.96
N VAL A 158 -12.19 7.61 5.32
CA VAL A 158 -13.05 6.91 4.36
C VAL A 158 -13.89 7.91 3.55
N HIS A 159 -14.45 8.93 4.21
CA HIS A 159 -15.24 9.96 3.54
C HIS A 159 -14.40 10.72 2.50
N GLU A 160 -13.19 11.14 2.87
CA GLU A 160 -12.28 11.81 1.93
C GLU A 160 -11.86 10.90 0.78
N ALA A 161 -11.56 9.63 1.07
CA ALA A 161 -11.18 8.67 0.04
C ALA A 161 -12.33 8.37 -0.94
N ALA A 162 -13.57 8.35 -0.48
CA ALA A 162 -14.73 8.15 -1.34
C ALA A 162 -14.94 9.32 -2.30
N ALA A 163 -14.52 10.52 -1.93
CA ALA A 163 -14.70 11.73 -2.74
C ALA A 163 -13.74 11.83 -3.92
N VAL A 164 -12.80 10.90 -4.08
CA VAL A 164 -11.83 10.93 -5.21
C VAL A 164 -12.38 10.31 -6.50
N LEU A 165 -13.54 9.69 -6.46
CA LEU A 165 -14.19 9.08 -7.64
C LEU A 165 -14.91 10.11 -8.52
#